data_4c9f18d7c5fad033255c83844532a3ad
#
_entry.id   4c9f18d7c5fad033255c83844532a3ad
#
_cell.length_a   1.000
_cell.length_b   1.000
_cell.length_c   1.000
_cell.angle_alpha   90.00
_cell.angle_beta   90.00
_cell.angle_gamma   90.00
#
_symmetry.space_group_name_H-M   'P 1'
#
loop_
_entity.id
_entity.type
_entity.pdbx_description
1 polymer ?
#
loop_
_entity_poly.entity_id
_entity_poly.type
_entity_poly.pdbx_seq_one_letter_code
_entity_poly.pdbx_strand_id
1 'polypeptide(L)'
;MSFKKNKYTVLKNAISPEIAEFVYKYFLNKREVARFLFDQKYISPFTEYFGIWTDQQVPNTYSHYSDIAMETLLQKVKPVMEKHTGIKLSPTYSYARIYKEGDVLARHKDRY
;
A
#
# COMPACT_ATOMS: atom_id res chain seq x y z
N MET A 1 -20.70 4.83 13.47
CA MET A 1 -19.95 6.10 13.37
C MET A 1 -20.27 6.75 12.03
N SER A 2 -20.68 8.01 12.02
CA SER A 2 -21.06 8.71 10.79
C SER A 2 -19.90 9.54 10.24
N PHE A 3 -19.55 9.34 8.98
CA PHE A 3 -18.53 10.13 8.31
C PHE A 3 -18.92 11.62 8.21
N LYS A 4 -20.18 11.90 7.87
CA LYS A 4 -20.64 13.28 7.73
C LYS A 4 -20.50 14.08 9.02
N LYS A 5 -20.80 13.46 10.15
CA LYS A 5 -20.72 14.10 11.46
C LYS A 5 -19.28 14.22 11.96
N ASN A 6 -18.50 13.16 11.86
CA ASN A 6 -17.19 13.05 12.48
C ASN A 6 -16.03 13.37 11.55
N LYS A 7 -16.26 13.46 10.24
CA LYS A 7 -15.26 13.64 9.21
C LYS A 7 -14.31 12.45 9.05
N TYR A 8 -14.64 11.33 9.68
CA TYR A 8 -13.95 10.05 9.50
C TYR A 8 -14.92 8.92 9.82
N THR A 9 -14.56 7.72 9.38
CA THR A 9 -15.29 6.51 9.74
C THR A 9 -14.33 5.34 9.81
N VAL A 10 -14.66 4.37 10.65
CA VAL A 10 -13.90 3.13 10.79
C VAL A 10 -14.80 1.97 10.42
N LEU A 11 -14.37 1.19 9.44
CA LEU A 11 -15.10 0.02 8.97
C LEU A 11 -14.35 -1.23 9.37
N LYS A 12 -14.97 -2.04 10.23
CA LYS A 12 -14.42 -3.34 10.61
C LYS A 12 -14.80 -4.35 9.54
N ASN A 13 -13.89 -5.27 9.23
CA ASN A 13 -14.13 -6.34 8.26
C ASN A 13 -14.50 -5.81 6.86
N ALA A 14 -13.91 -4.69 6.46
CA ALA A 14 -14.17 -4.10 5.14
C ALA A 14 -13.71 -5.02 4.00
N ILE A 15 -12.69 -5.85 4.24
CA ILE A 15 -12.28 -6.92 3.34
C ILE A 15 -12.31 -8.25 4.10
N SER A 16 -12.49 -9.36 3.37
CA SER A 16 -12.53 -10.67 4.02
C SER A 16 -11.16 -11.04 4.61
N PRO A 17 -11.14 -11.84 5.69
CA PRO A 17 -9.87 -12.32 6.25
C PRO A 17 -9.02 -13.08 5.23
N GLU A 18 -9.63 -13.81 4.33
CA GLU A 18 -8.94 -14.56 3.29
C GLU A 18 -8.21 -13.63 2.33
N ILE A 19 -8.86 -12.55 1.88
CA ILE A 19 -8.25 -11.55 1.01
C ILE A 19 -7.13 -10.81 1.75
N ALA A 20 -7.36 -10.45 3.00
CA ALA A 20 -6.35 -9.76 3.81
C ALA A 20 -5.09 -10.61 3.97
N GLU A 21 -5.26 -11.92 4.24
CA GLU A 21 -4.12 -12.83 4.36
C GLU A 21 -3.39 -13.00 3.03
N PHE A 22 -4.13 -13.13 1.93
CA PHE A 22 -3.54 -13.24 0.60
C PHE A 22 -2.68 -12.02 0.29
N VAL A 23 -3.20 -10.81 0.51
CA VAL A 23 -2.48 -9.56 0.24
C VAL A 23 -1.24 -9.47 1.13
N TYR A 24 -1.35 -9.83 2.40
CA TYR A 24 -0.22 -9.82 3.32
C TYR A 24 0.90 -10.73 2.82
N LYS A 25 0.59 -11.97 2.48
CA LYS A 25 1.58 -12.93 1.97
C LYS A 25 2.16 -12.49 0.63
N TYR A 26 1.32 -11.93 -0.22
CA TYR A 26 1.75 -11.39 -1.50
C TYR A 26 2.85 -10.32 -1.31
N PHE A 27 2.62 -9.36 -0.42
CA PHE A 27 3.60 -8.30 -0.20
C PHE A 27 4.83 -8.77 0.57
N LEU A 28 4.72 -9.78 1.41
CA LEU A 28 5.91 -10.38 2.01
C LEU A 28 6.82 -10.99 0.93
N ASN A 29 6.23 -11.68 -0.04
CA ASN A 29 6.99 -12.24 -1.16
C ASN A 29 7.60 -11.13 -2.03
N LYS A 30 6.84 -10.08 -2.33
CA LYS A 30 7.35 -8.94 -3.09
C LYS A 30 8.54 -8.28 -2.38
N ARG A 31 8.45 -8.14 -1.07
CA ARG A 31 9.55 -7.60 -0.27
C ARG A 31 10.81 -8.43 -0.43
N GLU A 32 10.71 -9.75 -0.37
CA GLU A 32 11.87 -10.62 -0.51
C GLU A 32 12.49 -10.51 -1.91
N VAL A 33 11.66 -10.45 -2.94
CA VAL A 33 12.14 -10.27 -4.32
C VAL A 33 12.83 -8.92 -4.48
N ALA A 34 12.23 -7.84 -3.97
CA ALA A 34 12.80 -6.50 -4.07
C ALA A 34 14.15 -6.43 -3.36
N ARG A 35 14.25 -7.03 -2.18
CA ARG A 35 15.50 -7.07 -1.43
C ARG A 35 16.58 -7.86 -2.18
N PHE A 36 16.21 -9.02 -2.73
CA PHE A 36 17.14 -9.83 -3.52
C PHE A 36 17.70 -9.03 -4.69
N LEU A 37 16.82 -8.38 -5.45
CA LEU A 37 17.25 -7.58 -6.61
C LEU A 37 18.15 -6.41 -6.19
N PHE A 38 17.82 -5.76 -5.08
CA PHE A 38 18.65 -4.69 -4.54
C PHE A 38 20.03 -5.19 -4.13
N ASP A 39 20.09 -6.32 -3.42
CA ASP A 39 21.36 -6.90 -2.96
C ASP A 39 22.23 -7.34 -4.14
N GLN A 40 21.62 -7.81 -5.22
CA GLN A 40 22.32 -8.19 -6.45
C GLN A 40 22.68 -7.00 -7.33
N LYS A 41 22.25 -5.80 -6.93
CA LYS A 41 22.44 -4.55 -7.69
C LYS A 41 21.86 -4.63 -9.11
N TYR A 42 20.78 -5.38 -9.28
CA TYR A 42 20.03 -5.36 -10.53
C TYR A 42 19.26 -4.06 -10.63
N ILE A 43 19.73 -3.17 -11.48
CA ILE A 43 19.09 -1.88 -11.73
C ILE A 43 18.66 -1.85 -13.18
N SER A 44 17.35 -1.90 -13.40
CA SER A 44 16.76 -1.76 -14.73
C SER A 44 15.31 -1.31 -14.57
N PRO A 45 14.69 -0.78 -15.64
CA PRO A 45 13.27 -0.45 -15.56
C PRO A 45 12.40 -1.63 -15.17
N PHE A 46 12.79 -2.86 -15.50
CA PHE A 46 12.00 -4.04 -15.19
C PHE A 46 12.04 -4.43 -13.71
N THR A 47 13.12 -4.14 -13.00
CA THR A 47 13.21 -4.48 -11.58
C THR A 47 12.26 -3.66 -10.72
N GLU A 48 11.87 -2.47 -11.17
CA GLU A 48 10.93 -1.61 -10.45
C GLU A 48 9.53 -2.21 -10.38
N TYR A 49 9.16 -3.14 -11.27
CA TYR A 49 7.89 -3.84 -11.19
C TYR A 49 7.77 -4.72 -9.95
N PHE A 50 8.88 -5.04 -9.30
CA PHE A 50 8.89 -5.84 -8.08
C PHE A 50 8.91 -4.98 -6.81
N GLY A 51 8.94 -3.66 -6.96
CA GLY A 51 9.00 -2.72 -5.85
C GLY A 51 10.37 -2.09 -5.69
N ILE A 52 10.47 -1.19 -4.74
CA ILE A 52 11.68 -0.42 -4.47
C ILE A 52 12.20 -0.81 -3.09
N TRP A 53 13.51 -0.99 -2.98
CA TRP A 53 14.18 -1.19 -1.71
C TRP A 53 14.97 0.07 -1.37
N THR A 54 14.58 0.75 -0.35
CA THR A 54 15.14 2.03 0.08
C THR A 54 14.61 3.21 -0.73
N ASP A 55 13.90 4.10 -0.09
CA ASP A 55 13.51 5.38 -0.66
C ASP A 55 14.00 6.53 0.24
N GLN A 56 13.63 7.75 -0.09
CA GLN A 56 14.08 8.94 0.62
C GLN A 56 13.49 9.06 2.03
N GLN A 57 12.35 8.45 2.29
CA GLN A 57 11.64 8.59 3.57
C GLN A 57 12.05 7.52 4.57
N VAL A 58 12.20 6.27 4.12
CA VAL A 58 12.53 5.15 5.00
C VAL A 58 13.60 4.28 4.34
N PRO A 59 14.83 4.28 4.86
CA PRO A 59 15.89 3.45 4.29
C PRO A 59 15.66 1.97 4.61
N ASN A 60 16.20 1.10 3.78
CA ASN A 60 16.17 -0.36 3.94
C ASN A 60 14.76 -0.92 4.13
N THR A 61 13.80 -0.36 3.40
CA THR A 61 12.39 -0.72 3.52
C THR A 61 11.77 -0.89 2.13
N TYR A 62 10.98 -1.94 1.98
CA TYR A 62 10.23 -2.18 0.76
C TYR A 62 9.10 -1.17 0.61
N SER A 63 8.94 -0.65 -0.61
CA SER A 63 7.78 0.15 -0.99
C SER A 63 7.45 -0.07 -2.46
N HIS A 64 6.18 0.14 -2.82
CA HIS A 64 5.74 -0.03 -4.20
C HIS A 64 4.52 0.83 -4.47
N TYR A 65 4.63 1.70 -5.48
CA TYR A 65 3.51 2.48 -5.98
C TYR A 65 2.78 1.68 -7.05
N SER A 66 1.45 1.67 -6.97
CA SER A 66 0.58 1.13 -8.02
C SER A 66 0.85 -0.33 -8.38
N ASP A 67 1.16 -1.15 -7.39
CA ASP A 67 1.21 -2.59 -7.58
C ASP A 67 -0.17 -3.09 -8.04
N ILE A 68 -0.18 -4.01 -9.00
CA ILE A 68 -1.44 -4.48 -9.60
C ILE A 68 -2.39 -5.08 -8.57
N ALA A 69 -1.90 -5.87 -7.62
CA ALA A 69 -2.76 -6.43 -6.58
C ALA A 69 -3.37 -5.34 -5.72
N MET A 70 -2.59 -4.32 -5.36
CA MET A 70 -3.06 -3.21 -4.55
C MET A 70 -4.01 -2.30 -5.35
N GLU A 71 -3.75 -2.07 -6.64
CA GLU A 71 -4.66 -1.32 -7.51
C GLU A 71 -6.00 -2.05 -7.65
N THR A 72 -5.97 -3.37 -7.73
CA THR A 72 -7.18 -4.20 -7.77
C THR A 72 -7.95 -4.10 -6.46
N LEU A 73 -7.26 -4.14 -5.33
CA LEU A 73 -7.87 -3.96 -4.01
C LEU A 73 -8.51 -2.58 -3.88
N LEU A 74 -7.85 -1.55 -4.38
CA LEU A 74 -8.38 -0.18 -4.38
C LEU A 74 -9.72 -0.11 -5.10
N GLN A 75 -9.82 -0.74 -6.28
CA GLN A 75 -11.09 -0.81 -7.02
C GLN A 75 -12.15 -1.59 -6.25
N LYS A 76 -11.76 -2.66 -5.56
CA LYS A 76 -12.68 -3.47 -4.79
C LYS A 76 -13.26 -2.74 -3.60
N VAL A 77 -12.47 -1.91 -2.92
CA VAL A 77 -12.94 -1.19 -1.72
C VAL A 77 -13.66 0.11 -2.06
N LYS A 78 -13.53 0.63 -3.27
CA LYS A 78 -14.16 1.88 -3.67
C LYS A 78 -15.67 1.90 -3.40
N PRO A 79 -16.49 0.91 -3.84
CA PRO A 79 -17.92 0.93 -3.57
C PRO A 79 -18.24 0.91 -2.09
N VAL A 80 -17.45 0.20 -1.29
CA VAL A 80 -17.64 0.13 0.16
C VAL A 80 -17.40 1.52 0.78
N MET A 81 -16.33 2.19 0.36
CA MET A 81 -16.00 3.53 0.86
C MET A 81 -17.06 4.55 0.44
N GLU A 82 -17.52 4.50 -0.80
CA GLU A 82 -18.58 5.40 -1.28
C GLU A 82 -19.87 5.20 -0.48
N LYS A 83 -20.24 3.96 -0.22
CA LYS A 83 -21.43 3.65 0.56
C LYS A 83 -21.37 4.23 1.98
N HIS A 84 -20.24 4.08 2.64
CA HIS A 84 -20.09 4.47 4.05
C HIS A 84 -19.77 5.95 4.24
N THR A 85 -19.23 6.63 3.23
CA THR A 85 -18.96 8.06 3.32
C THR A 85 -20.06 8.91 2.70
N GLY A 86 -20.83 8.35 1.78
CA GLY A 86 -21.82 9.11 0.99
C GLY A 86 -21.19 10.01 -0.04
N ILE A 87 -19.91 9.81 -0.35
CA ILE A 87 -19.16 10.64 -1.31
C ILE A 87 -18.80 9.78 -2.52
N LYS A 88 -18.99 10.34 -3.72
CA LYS A 88 -18.50 9.71 -4.94
C LYS A 88 -16.99 9.90 -5.02
N LEU A 89 -16.26 8.79 -5.15
CA LEU A 89 -14.80 8.78 -5.10
C LEU A 89 -14.20 8.36 -6.43
N SER A 90 -13.05 8.94 -6.75
CA SER A 90 -12.26 8.55 -7.91
C SER A 90 -10.89 8.09 -7.38
N PRO A 91 -10.52 6.81 -7.56
CA PRO A 91 -9.22 6.34 -7.12
C PRO A 91 -8.11 6.98 -7.96
N THR A 92 -7.01 7.34 -7.32
CA THR A 92 -5.86 7.92 -7.99
C THR A 92 -4.75 6.90 -8.16
N TYR A 93 -4.22 6.39 -7.07
CA TYR A 93 -3.20 5.35 -7.08
C TYR A 93 -3.13 4.70 -5.71
N SER A 94 -2.50 3.55 -5.66
CA SER A 94 -2.24 2.84 -4.41
C SER A 94 -0.75 2.88 -4.07
N TYR A 95 -0.46 2.57 -2.81
CA TYR A 95 0.89 2.56 -2.30
C TYR A 95 1.01 1.50 -1.22
N ALA A 96 2.08 0.72 -1.27
CA ALA A 96 2.35 -0.31 -0.28
C ALA A 96 3.72 -0.11 0.33
N ARG A 97 3.83 -0.30 1.63
CA ARG A 97 5.11 -0.27 2.35
C ARG A 97 5.05 -1.25 3.51
N ILE A 98 6.18 -1.89 3.78
CA ILE A 98 6.33 -2.79 4.92
C ILE A 98 7.34 -2.18 5.87
N TYR A 99 6.88 -1.83 7.07
CA TYR A 99 7.74 -1.38 8.15
C TYR A 99 8.17 -2.57 9.00
N LYS A 100 9.41 -2.57 9.43
CA LYS A 100 9.93 -3.51 10.41
C LYS A 100 10.23 -2.78 11.71
N GLU A 101 10.36 -3.52 12.80
CA GLU A 101 10.75 -2.93 14.07
C GLU A 101 12.02 -2.10 13.91
N GLY A 102 11.99 -0.88 14.41
CA GLY A 102 13.11 0.05 14.30
C GLY A 102 13.07 0.96 13.08
N ASP A 103 12.19 0.70 12.11
CA ASP A 103 12.05 1.60 10.96
C ASP A 103 11.45 2.93 11.39
N VAL A 104 12.02 4.02 10.88
CA VAL A 104 11.59 5.37 11.22
C VAL A 104 11.21 6.10 9.94
N LEU A 105 9.98 6.58 9.88
CA LEU A 105 9.51 7.43 8.79
C LEU A 105 9.98 8.86 9.02
N ALA A 106 10.71 9.40 8.05
CA ALA A 106 11.14 10.79 8.13
C ALA A 106 9.93 11.73 8.10
N ARG A 107 10.05 12.85 8.82
CA ARG A 107 9.02 13.89 8.83
C ARG A 107 8.82 14.41 7.39
N HIS A 108 7.57 14.45 6.97
CA HIS A 108 7.25 14.85 5.59
C HIS A 108 5.84 15.44 5.53
N LYS A 109 5.49 15.95 4.35
CA LYS A 109 4.12 16.37 4.03
C LYS A 109 3.60 15.48 2.91
N ASP A 110 2.33 15.13 3.00
CA ASP A 110 1.68 14.38 1.94
C ASP A 110 1.44 15.29 0.73
N ARG A 111 1.38 14.68 -0.44
CA ARG A 111 1.01 15.39 -1.66
C ARG A 111 -0.50 15.59 -1.71
N TYR A 112 -0.90 16.66 -2.36
CA TYR A 112 -2.31 16.94 -2.60
C TYR A 112 -2.86 16.09 -3.74
#